data_ff0486ed16c5d97f6ff757267609f60d
#
_entry.id   ff0486ed16c5d97f6ff757267609f60d
#
_cell.length_a   1.000
_cell.length_b   1.000
_cell.length_c   1.000
_cell.angle_alpha   90.00
_cell.angle_beta   90.00
_cell.angle_gamma   90.00
#
_symmetry.space_group_name_H-M   'P 1'
#
loop_
_entity.id
_entity.type
_entity.pdbx_description
1 polymer ?
#
loop_
_entity_poly.entity_id
_entity_poly.type
_entity_poly.pdbx_seq_one_letter_code
_entity_poly.pdbx_strand_id
1 'polypeptide(L)'
;MHRHTRSLLVTAAVDGLQFLHSIKVGDLIILQARVTAAWKTSLEVEVDVFSEETLTGVRRRTSRAYLTFVAINQDGARHAIPPLTLTTDLERQKAAEAEERRQARLVAKARLAD
;
A
#
# COMPACT_ATOMS: atom_id res chain seq x y z
N MET A 1 13.61 5.56 1.68
CA MET A 1 14.91 5.51 2.33
C MET A 1 15.82 4.50 1.67
N HIS A 2 16.90 4.94 1.07
CA HIS A 2 17.75 4.07 0.24
C HIS A 2 19.20 4.02 0.76
N ARG A 3 19.39 4.48 1.96
CA ARG A 3 20.73 4.69 2.50
C ARG A 3 21.58 3.42 2.55
N HIS A 4 20.95 2.27 2.77
CA HIS A 4 21.67 1.01 2.96
C HIS A 4 21.58 0.04 1.80
N THR A 5 20.62 0.20 0.91
CA THR A 5 20.32 -0.84 -0.07
C THR A 5 20.59 -0.44 -1.50
N ARG A 6 20.64 0.84 -1.81
CA ARG A 6 20.75 1.33 -3.18
C ARG A 6 19.70 0.74 -4.12
N SER A 7 18.64 0.18 -3.57
CA SER A 7 17.54 -0.31 -4.38
C SER A 7 16.50 0.77 -4.55
N LEU A 8 15.74 0.66 -5.62
CA LEU A 8 14.64 1.55 -5.92
C LEU A 8 13.34 0.82 -5.71
N LEU A 9 12.32 1.54 -5.27
CA LEU A 9 10.96 1.02 -5.20
C LEU A 9 10.17 1.61 -6.34
N VAL A 10 9.54 0.77 -7.14
CA VAL A 10 8.67 1.20 -8.21
C VAL A 10 7.27 0.67 -7.99
N THR A 11 6.26 1.48 -8.31
CA THR A 11 4.87 1.08 -8.16
C THR A 11 4.54 0.05 -9.22
N ALA A 12 4.11 -1.13 -8.80
CA ALA A 12 3.74 -2.20 -9.71
C ALA A 12 2.23 -2.32 -9.88
N ALA A 13 1.44 -1.95 -8.87
CA ALA A 13 0.00 -2.08 -8.93
C ALA A 13 -0.66 -1.18 -7.89
N VAL A 14 -1.90 -0.80 -8.18
CA VAL A 14 -2.79 -0.14 -7.22
C VAL A 14 -4.03 -1.01 -7.11
N ASP A 15 -4.31 -1.50 -5.93
CA ASP A 15 -5.45 -2.38 -5.67
C ASP A 15 -6.36 -1.77 -4.61
N GLY A 16 -7.62 -2.21 -4.62
CA GLY A 16 -8.53 -1.93 -3.53
C GLY A 16 -8.84 -0.47 -3.29
N LEU A 17 -8.75 0.37 -4.33
CA LEU A 17 -9.07 1.78 -4.19
C LEU A 17 -10.55 1.94 -3.89
N GLN A 18 -10.86 2.60 -2.79
CA GLN A 18 -12.23 2.85 -2.35
C GLN A 18 -12.44 4.33 -2.09
N PHE A 19 -13.57 4.84 -2.57
CA PHE A 19 -14.00 6.20 -2.29
C PHE A 19 -15.23 6.15 -1.39
N LEU A 20 -15.09 6.62 -0.16
CA LEU A 20 -16.13 6.53 0.86
C LEU A 20 -16.89 7.85 1.03
N HIS A 21 -16.20 8.96 0.91
CA HIS A 21 -16.76 10.30 1.07
C HIS A 21 -16.07 11.25 0.13
N SER A 22 -16.78 12.30 -0.28
CA SER A 22 -16.20 13.36 -1.11
C SER A 22 -15.35 14.30 -0.27
N ILE A 23 -14.37 14.91 -0.91
CA ILE A 23 -13.50 15.92 -0.33
C ILE A 23 -13.96 17.27 -0.84
N LYS A 24 -14.10 18.24 0.07
CA LYS A 24 -14.53 19.59 -0.29
C LYS A 24 -13.35 20.54 -0.31
N VAL A 25 -13.44 21.56 -1.15
CA VAL A 25 -12.43 22.61 -1.18
C VAL A 25 -12.41 23.28 0.19
N GLY A 26 -11.22 23.45 0.77
CA GLY A 26 -11.04 23.99 2.10
C GLY A 26 -10.82 22.95 3.18
N ASP A 27 -11.04 21.67 2.87
CA ASP A 27 -10.75 20.60 3.82
C ASP A 27 -9.24 20.39 3.94
N LEU A 28 -8.82 20.01 5.14
CA LEU A 28 -7.46 19.56 5.39
C LEU A 28 -7.36 18.08 4.98
N ILE A 29 -6.36 17.75 4.20
CA ILE A 29 -6.14 16.39 3.74
C ILE A 29 -5.01 15.78 4.54
N ILE A 30 -5.28 14.61 5.13
CA ILE A 30 -4.30 13.88 5.93
C ILE A 30 -4.11 12.50 5.30
N LEU A 31 -2.86 12.15 5.01
CA LEU A 31 -2.51 10.84 4.48
C LEU A 31 -1.80 10.04 5.56
N GLN A 32 -2.24 8.81 5.76
CA GLN A 32 -1.58 7.86 6.65
C GLN A 32 -1.23 6.61 5.85
N ALA A 33 0.03 6.23 5.88
CA ALA A 33 0.51 5.07 5.13
C ALA A 33 1.17 4.10 6.08
N ARG A 34 0.97 2.79 5.82
CA ARG A 34 1.66 1.73 6.56
C ARG A 34 1.98 0.58 5.64
N VAL A 35 3.09 -0.08 5.90
CA VAL A 35 3.42 -1.33 5.22
C VAL A 35 2.57 -2.44 5.84
N THR A 36 1.79 -3.11 5.01
CA THR A 36 0.89 -4.19 5.47
C THR A 36 1.48 -5.56 5.25
N ALA A 37 2.33 -5.71 4.24
CA ALA A 37 2.98 -6.99 3.97
C ALA A 37 4.27 -6.76 3.20
N ALA A 38 5.21 -7.68 3.38
CA ALA A 38 6.45 -7.71 2.61
C ALA A 38 6.67 -9.13 2.13
N TRP A 39 6.98 -9.26 0.85
CA TRP A 39 7.31 -10.53 0.22
C TRP A 39 8.79 -10.50 -0.18
N LYS A 40 9.21 -11.46 -0.95
CA LYS A 40 10.65 -11.59 -1.25
C LYS A 40 11.23 -10.34 -1.92
N THR A 41 10.53 -9.78 -2.91
CA THR A 41 11.02 -8.64 -3.69
C THR A 41 9.99 -7.52 -3.80
N SER A 42 8.88 -7.61 -3.10
CA SER A 42 7.82 -6.60 -3.18
C SER A 42 7.23 -6.36 -1.80
N LEU A 43 6.51 -5.25 -1.68
CA LEU A 43 5.79 -4.93 -0.45
C LEU A 43 4.49 -4.23 -0.79
N GLU A 44 3.56 -4.29 0.14
CA GLU A 44 2.29 -3.58 0.03
C GLU A 44 2.23 -2.46 1.06
N VAL A 45 1.73 -1.32 0.63
CA VAL A 45 1.48 -0.17 1.50
C VAL A 45 -0.01 0.15 1.45
N GLU A 46 -0.64 0.22 2.61
CA GLU A 46 -2.01 0.71 2.76
C GLU A 46 -1.96 2.21 2.98
N VAL A 47 -2.70 2.97 2.18
CA VAL A 47 -2.78 4.41 2.32
C VAL A 47 -4.21 4.80 2.63
N ASP A 48 -4.42 5.44 3.78
CA ASP A 48 -5.70 6.02 4.15
C ASP A 48 -5.65 7.52 3.93
N VAL A 49 -6.69 8.05 3.31
CA VAL A 49 -6.86 9.48 3.09
C VAL A 49 -8.01 9.94 3.97
N PHE A 50 -7.73 10.94 4.82
CA PHE A 50 -8.72 11.55 5.68
C PHE A 50 -8.93 13.00 5.24
N SER A 51 -10.15 13.47 5.31
CA SER A 51 -10.45 14.88 5.20
C SER A 51 -10.93 15.40 6.56
N GLU A 52 -10.55 16.62 6.90
CA GLU A 52 -10.95 17.25 8.13
C GLU A 52 -11.51 18.61 7.82
N GLU A 53 -12.74 18.87 8.25
CA GLU A 53 -13.35 20.19 8.10
C GLU A 53 -12.66 21.16 9.03
N THR A 54 -12.13 22.25 8.48
CA THR A 54 -11.35 23.22 9.26
C THR A 54 -12.18 23.94 10.31
N LEU A 55 -13.48 24.13 10.05
CA LEU A 55 -14.36 24.85 10.98
C LEU A 55 -14.83 23.98 12.13
N THR A 56 -15.15 22.73 11.89
CA THR A 56 -15.73 21.84 12.89
C THR A 56 -14.73 20.86 13.49
N GLY A 57 -13.61 20.62 12.79
CA GLY A 57 -12.63 19.61 13.18
C GLY A 57 -13.09 18.18 12.97
N VAL A 58 -14.21 17.99 12.28
CA VAL A 58 -14.72 16.64 11.99
C VAL A 58 -13.83 15.97 10.95
N ARG A 59 -13.29 14.81 11.30
CA ARG A 59 -12.41 14.04 10.43
C ARG A 59 -13.14 12.80 9.92
N ARG A 60 -13.00 12.53 8.62
CA ARG A 60 -13.60 11.35 7.98
C ARG A 60 -12.56 10.69 7.07
N ARG A 61 -12.56 9.36 7.07
CA ARG A 61 -11.78 8.63 6.08
C ARG A 61 -12.53 8.68 4.76
N THR A 62 -11.90 9.30 3.76
CA THR A 62 -12.53 9.51 2.45
C THR A 62 -12.17 8.44 1.46
N SER A 63 -10.97 7.86 1.57
CA SER A 63 -10.56 6.80 0.66
C SER A 63 -9.48 5.94 1.29
N ARG A 64 -9.31 4.76 0.71
CA ARG A 64 -8.25 3.82 1.07
C ARG A 64 -7.74 3.17 -0.20
N ALA A 65 -6.43 3.06 -0.32
CA ALA A 65 -5.79 2.40 -1.44
C ALA A 65 -4.71 1.46 -0.94
N TYR A 66 -4.42 0.43 -1.73
CA TYR A 66 -3.32 -0.48 -1.49
C TYR A 66 -2.38 -0.40 -2.67
N LEU A 67 -1.14 -0.07 -2.39
CA LEU A 67 -0.11 0.10 -3.41
C LEU A 67 0.91 -1.02 -3.27
N THR A 68 1.24 -1.67 -4.36
CA THR A 68 2.29 -2.68 -4.38
C THR A 68 3.53 -2.07 -5.02
N PHE A 69 4.63 -2.15 -4.32
CA PHE A 69 5.93 -1.69 -4.80
C PHE A 69 6.85 -2.88 -4.98
N VAL A 70 7.64 -2.85 -6.03
CA VAL A 70 8.67 -3.86 -6.30
C VAL A 70 10.02 -3.21 -6.09
N ALA A 71 10.89 -3.90 -5.34
CA ALA A 71 12.26 -3.45 -5.14
C ALA A 71 13.11 -3.93 -6.32
N ILE A 72 13.84 -3.00 -6.93
CA ILE A 72 14.75 -3.32 -8.02
C ILE A 72 16.13 -2.73 -7.69
N ASN A 73 17.17 -3.34 -8.24
CA ASN A 73 18.50 -2.79 -8.14
C ASN A 73 18.76 -1.82 -9.31
N GLN A 74 19.97 -1.29 -9.40
CA GLN A 74 20.33 -0.33 -10.44
C GLN A 74 20.22 -0.92 -11.85
N ASP A 75 20.33 -2.24 -11.99
CA ASP A 75 20.25 -2.92 -13.27
C ASP A 75 18.81 -3.22 -13.69
N GLY A 76 17.84 -2.85 -12.86
CA GLY A 76 16.44 -3.17 -13.09
C GLY A 76 16.02 -4.56 -12.67
N ALA A 77 16.91 -5.35 -12.12
CA ALA A 77 16.58 -6.67 -11.61
C ALA A 77 15.92 -6.59 -10.23
N ARG A 78 15.08 -7.56 -9.91
CA ARG A 78 14.41 -7.58 -8.61
C ARG A 78 15.41 -7.74 -7.48
N HIS A 79 15.18 -7.03 -6.40
CA HIS A 79 16.03 -7.00 -5.24
C HIS A 79 15.27 -7.49 -4.03
N ALA A 80 15.88 -8.38 -3.24
CA ALA A 80 15.25 -8.90 -2.04
C ALA A 80 15.12 -7.81 -0.97
N ILE A 81 13.98 -7.80 -0.30
CA ILE A 81 13.72 -6.86 0.81
C ILE A 81 13.63 -7.64 2.12
N PRO A 82 13.93 -6.99 3.26
CA PRO A 82 13.81 -7.65 4.55
C PRO A 82 12.37 -8.05 4.84
N PRO A 83 12.16 -9.17 5.55
CA PRO A 83 10.81 -9.53 5.97
C PRO A 83 10.25 -8.52 6.98
N LEU A 84 8.94 -8.34 6.92
CA LEU A 84 8.23 -7.48 7.86
C LEU A 84 8.05 -8.22 9.18
N THR A 85 8.41 -7.58 10.29
CA THR A 85 8.18 -8.15 11.61
C THR A 85 6.77 -7.80 12.07
N LEU A 86 5.96 -8.84 12.33
CA LEU A 86 4.57 -8.67 12.75
C LEU A 86 4.48 -8.91 14.25
N THR A 87 4.09 -7.90 15.01
CA THR A 87 4.07 -7.96 16.46
C THR A 87 2.67 -7.91 17.06
N THR A 88 1.67 -7.41 16.30
CA THR A 88 0.30 -7.28 16.78
C THR A 88 -0.64 -8.14 15.96
N ASP A 89 -1.81 -8.46 16.55
CA ASP A 89 -2.84 -9.20 15.83
C ASP A 89 -3.36 -8.42 14.65
N LEU A 90 -3.48 -7.10 14.77
CA LEU A 90 -3.91 -6.25 13.67
C LEU A 90 -2.92 -6.32 12.51
N GLU A 91 -1.62 -6.28 12.79
CA GLU A 91 -0.60 -6.40 11.75
C GLU A 91 -0.67 -7.75 11.04
N ARG A 92 -0.88 -8.83 11.79
CA ARG A 92 -1.03 -10.17 11.21
C ARG A 92 -2.29 -10.27 10.36
N GLN A 93 -3.40 -9.68 10.82
CA GLN A 93 -4.64 -9.65 10.06
C GLN A 93 -4.46 -8.88 8.76
N LYS A 94 -3.84 -7.72 8.81
CA LYS A 94 -3.59 -6.91 7.62
C LYS A 94 -2.66 -7.63 6.63
N ALA A 95 -1.66 -8.34 7.13
CA ALA A 95 -0.77 -9.12 6.28
C ALA A 95 -1.52 -10.28 5.61
N ALA A 96 -2.42 -10.93 6.31
CA ALA A 96 -3.23 -12.00 5.74
C ALA A 96 -4.15 -11.48 4.64
N GLU A 97 -4.79 -10.34 4.86
CA GLU A 97 -5.63 -9.70 3.87
C GLU A 97 -4.83 -9.25 2.65
N ALA A 98 -3.61 -8.76 2.88
CA ALA A 98 -2.70 -8.39 1.79
C ALA A 98 -2.32 -9.61 0.94
N GLU A 99 -2.13 -10.77 1.57
CA GLU A 99 -1.84 -11.99 0.84
C GLU A 99 -3.02 -12.40 -0.04
N GLU A 100 -4.24 -12.23 0.45
CA GLU A 100 -5.44 -12.49 -0.35
C GLU A 100 -5.48 -11.58 -1.58
N ARG A 101 -5.17 -10.29 -1.41
CA ARG A 101 -5.12 -9.35 -2.55
C ARG A 101 -4.05 -9.75 -3.55
N ARG A 102 -2.90 -10.19 -3.05
CA ARG A 102 -1.81 -10.65 -3.90
C ARG A 102 -2.21 -11.87 -4.72
N GLN A 103 -2.87 -12.84 -4.08
CA GLN A 103 -3.33 -14.04 -4.78
C GLN A 103 -4.35 -13.70 -5.85
N ALA A 104 -5.30 -12.81 -5.54
CA ALA A 104 -6.30 -12.36 -6.52
C ALA A 104 -5.65 -11.66 -7.71
N ARG A 105 -4.63 -10.82 -7.45
CA ARG A 105 -3.89 -10.13 -8.50
C ARG A 105 -3.13 -11.11 -9.39
N LEU A 106 -2.49 -12.13 -8.80
CA LEU A 106 -1.76 -13.13 -9.56
C LEU A 106 -2.68 -13.97 -10.43
N VAL A 107 -3.85 -14.32 -9.92
CA VAL A 107 -4.88 -15.04 -10.70
C VAL A 107 -5.34 -14.19 -11.88
N ALA A 108 -5.64 -12.91 -11.63
CA ALA A 108 -6.07 -12.00 -12.69
C ALA A 108 -4.99 -11.85 -13.77
N LYS A 109 -3.73 -11.73 -13.36
CA LYS A 109 -2.60 -11.62 -14.28
C LYS A 109 -2.45 -12.87 -15.13
N ALA A 110 -2.61 -14.05 -14.53
CA ALA A 110 -2.54 -15.32 -15.26
C ALA A 110 -3.65 -15.41 -16.32
N ARG A 111 -4.85 -14.96 -15.98
CA ARG A 111 -5.97 -14.95 -16.94
C ARG A 111 -5.71 -14.02 -18.12
N LEU A 112 -5.08 -12.89 -17.87
CA LEU A 112 -4.75 -11.94 -18.93
C LEU A 112 -3.64 -12.45 -19.85
N ALA A 113 -2.78 -13.32 -19.33
CA ALA A 113 -1.68 -13.90 -20.10
C ALA A 113 -2.15 -14.98 -21.06
N ASP A 114 -3.31 -15.56 -20.82
CA ASP A 114 -3.93 -16.55 -21.73
C ASP A 114 -4.63 -15.81 -22.88
#